data_8e766cfc8156bcc97e1f69995c876e2c
#
_entry.id   8e766cfc8156bcc97e1f69995c876e2c
#
_cell.length_a   1.000
_cell.length_b   1.000
_cell.length_c   1.000
_cell.angle_alpha   90.00
_cell.angle_beta   90.00
_cell.angle_gamma   90.00
#
_symmetry.space_group_name_H-M   'P 1'
#
loop_
_entity.id
_entity.type
_entity.pdbx_description
1 polymer ?
#
loop_
_entity_poly.entity_id
_entity_poly.type
_entity_poly.pdbx_seq_one_letter_code
_entity_poly.pdbx_strand_id
1 'polypeptide(L)'
;MTDKPNFILVNSSEIAKEPTHRLDPKYWVRKKRHNANNLELSKIIAKHLILHRIWHGLTQNKIAIDLSVSHQQIQKFESCRNDIFFVQVAKIFKDRKWNIEILGSNPYEVLIEWLKRDYNINNIPNYTGKYPDKYYKILDAWKLLDLKAEKNYYKK
;
A
#
# COMPACT_ATOMS: atom_id res chain seq x y z
N MET A 1 4.85 22.97 -5.18
CA MET A 1 4.17 22.71 -4.96
C MET A 1 3.59 22.97 -5.25
N THR A 2 3.45 22.86 -5.42
CA THR A 2 2.68 23.02 -5.36
C THR A 2 2.02 22.69 -5.57
N ASP A 3 1.88 22.40 -5.71
CA ASP A 3 1.01 22.20 -5.66
C ASP A 3 0.71 21.51 -5.35
N LYS A 4 0.65 21.13 -4.90
CA LYS A 4 0.17 20.59 -4.45
C LYS A 4 -0.42 19.86 -4.84
N PRO A 5 -0.60 18.99 -4.75
CA PRO A 5 -1.19 18.23 -5.11
C PRO A 5 -2.30 18.31 -5.37
N ASN A 6 -2.61 18.34 -5.40
CA ASN A 6 -3.55 18.56 -5.46
C ASN A 6 -4.60 18.07 -5.14
N PHE A 7 -4.41 17.37 -4.63
CA PHE A 7 -5.52 16.85 -4.30
C PHE A 7 -6.35 17.77 -3.73
N ILE A 8 -5.94 18.32 -3.08
CA ILE A 8 -6.60 19.11 -2.55
C ILE A 8 -6.84 20.18 -3.16
N LEU A 9 -6.19 20.49 -3.81
CA LEU A 9 -6.29 21.57 -4.27
C LEU A 9 -7.21 21.73 -5.17
N VAL A 10 -7.99 21.08 -5.15
CA VAL A 10 -8.94 21.31 -5.90
C VAL A 10 -9.27 22.61 -5.95
N ASN A 11 -9.70 23.09 -6.87
CA ASN A 11 -10.26 24.33 -6.97
C ASN A 11 -11.29 24.46 -5.93
N SER A 12 -11.02 25.20 -4.94
CA SER A 12 -11.97 25.34 -3.87
C SER A 12 -13.23 25.99 -4.33
N SER A 13 -13.20 26.79 -5.37
CA SER A 13 -14.44 27.36 -5.86
C SER A 13 -15.33 26.33 -6.49
N GLU A 14 -14.75 25.34 -7.12
CA GLU A 14 -15.55 24.24 -7.65
C GLU A 14 -16.19 23.43 -6.54
N ILE A 15 -15.45 23.20 -5.50
CA ILE A 15 -15.99 22.49 -4.35
C ILE A 15 -17.14 23.26 -3.74
N ALA A 16 -16.97 24.55 -3.62
CA ALA A 16 -18.01 25.39 -3.03
C ALA A 16 -19.25 25.45 -3.90
N LYS A 17 -19.07 25.35 -5.21
CA LYS A 17 -20.20 25.45 -6.11
C LYS A 17 -21.07 24.21 -6.15
N GLU A 18 -20.53 23.07 -5.79
CA GLU A 18 -21.28 21.83 -5.94
C GLU A 18 -21.21 20.96 -4.70
N PRO A 19 -21.57 21.49 -3.56
CA PRO A 19 -21.51 20.68 -2.35
C PRO A 19 -22.45 19.48 -2.40
N THR A 20 -23.58 19.60 -3.10
CA THR A 20 -24.53 18.50 -3.19
C THR A 20 -24.00 17.36 -4.04
N HIS A 21 -23.09 17.64 -4.95
CA HIS A 21 -22.50 16.59 -5.74
C HIS A 21 -21.79 15.55 -4.89
N ARG A 22 -21.26 15.98 -3.78
CA ARG A 22 -20.52 15.06 -2.92
C ARG A 22 -21.41 14.05 -2.25
N LEU A 23 -22.68 14.38 -2.07
CA LEU A 23 -23.63 13.49 -1.44
C LEU A 23 -24.33 12.61 -2.45
N ASP A 24 -24.16 12.89 -3.74
CA ASP A 24 -24.81 12.15 -4.79
C ASP A 24 -24.07 10.82 -5.01
N PRO A 25 -24.75 9.67 -4.90
CA PRO A 25 -24.11 8.40 -5.15
C PRO A 25 -23.46 8.30 -6.52
N LYS A 26 -24.06 8.94 -7.51
CA LYS A 26 -23.49 9.01 -8.85
C LYS A 26 -22.12 9.67 -8.84
N TYR A 27 -22.01 10.75 -8.09
CA TYR A 27 -20.77 11.48 -7.98
C TYR A 27 -19.69 10.58 -7.37
N TRP A 28 -20.05 9.82 -6.33
CA TRP A 28 -19.11 8.96 -5.67
C TRP A 28 -18.61 7.84 -6.59
N VAL A 29 -19.51 7.26 -7.38
CA VAL A 29 -19.13 6.23 -8.34
C VAL A 29 -18.17 6.81 -9.36
N ARG A 30 -18.50 8.00 -9.88
CA ARG A 30 -17.64 8.65 -10.86
C ARG A 30 -16.27 8.98 -10.28
N LYS A 31 -16.26 9.52 -9.06
CA LYS A 31 -15.01 9.86 -8.40
C LYS A 31 -14.16 8.62 -8.19
N LYS A 32 -14.78 7.52 -7.80
CA LYS A 32 -14.07 6.28 -7.61
C LYS A 32 -13.41 5.80 -8.89
N ARG A 33 -14.10 5.94 -10.01
CA ARG A 33 -13.52 5.55 -11.30
C ARG A 33 -12.34 6.41 -11.69
N HIS A 34 -12.33 7.65 -11.25
CA HIS A 34 -11.25 8.56 -11.60
C HIS A 34 -10.06 8.44 -10.66
N ASN A 35 -10.10 7.51 -9.71
CA ASN A 35 -9.04 7.37 -8.72
C ASN A 35 -8.08 6.23 -9.04
N ALA A 36 -7.80 6.00 -10.32
CA ALA A 36 -6.83 4.97 -10.70
C ALA A 36 -5.47 5.24 -10.08
N ASN A 37 -5.09 6.52 -9.97
CA ASN A 37 -3.81 6.88 -9.35
C ASN A 37 -3.81 6.54 -7.86
N ASN A 38 -4.97 6.67 -7.21
CA ASN A 38 -5.07 6.31 -5.80
C ASN A 38 -4.94 4.81 -5.60
N LEU A 39 -5.42 4.02 -6.57
CA LEU A 39 -5.25 2.58 -6.50
C LEU A 39 -3.77 2.22 -6.57
N GLU A 40 -3.02 2.84 -7.46
CA GLU A 40 -1.59 2.57 -7.57
C GLU A 40 -0.87 2.95 -6.29
N LEU A 41 -1.20 4.09 -5.72
CA LEU A 41 -0.60 4.51 -4.47
C LEU A 41 -0.95 3.55 -3.34
N SER A 42 -2.21 3.13 -3.27
CA SER A 42 -2.65 2.17 -2.26
C SER A 42 -1.91 0.85 -2.40
N LYS A 43 -1.67 0.40 -3.63
CA LYS A 43 -0.91 -0.83 -3.86
C LYS A 43 0.53 -0.69 -3.37
N ILE A 44 1.13 0.45 -3.63
CA ILE A 44 2.51 0.70 -3.18
C ILE A 44 2.58 0.64 -1.66
N ILE A 45 1.65 1.32 -0.98
CA ILE A 45 1.63 1.34 0.48
C ILE A 45 1.38 -0.07 1.02
N ALA A 46 0.45 -0.80 0.42
CA ALA A 46 0.16 -2.17 0.85
C ALA A 46 1.38 -3.06 0.65
N LYS A 47 2.10 -2.88 -0.46
CA LYS A 47 3.30 -3.67 -0.70
C LYS A 47 4.39 -3.39 0.32
N HIS A 48 4.52 -2.13 0.75
CA HIS A 48 5.48 -1.83 1.81
C HIS A 48 5.07 -2.46 3.13
N LEU A 49 3.77 -2.46 3.43
CA LEU A 49 3.30 -3.09 4.66
C LEU A 49 3.59 -4.60 4.62
N ILE A 50 3.30 -5.25 3.51
CA ILE A 50 3.57 -6.67 3.33
C ILE A 50 5.07 -6.94 3.45
N LEU A 51 5.88 -6.12 2.79
CA LEU A 51 7.34 -6.28 2.81
C LEU A 51 7.87 -6.24 4.24
N HIS A 52 7.50 -5.18 4.98
CA HIS A 52 7.98 -5.04 6.34
C HIS A 52 7.49 -6.17 7.23
N ARG A 53 6.23 -6.53 7.07
CA ARG A 53 5.63 -7.57 7.89
C ARG A 53 6.34 -8.90 7.70
N ILE A 54 6.46 -9.34 6.45
CA ILE A 54 7.06 -10.64 6.15
C ILE A 54 8.55 -10.63 6.45
N TRP A 55 9.23 -9.52 6.11
CA TRP A 55 10.68 -9.44 6.34
C TRP A 55 11.00 -9.61 7.82
N HIS A 56 10.17 -9.07 8.68
CA HIS A 56 10.40 -9.14 10.13
C HIS A 56 9.70 -10.33 10.79
N GLY A 57 9.13 -11.22 9.99
CA GLY A 57 8.54 -12.45 10.55
C GLY A 57 7.23 -12.25 11.28
N LEU A 58 6.49 -11.19 10.95
CA LEU A 58 5.24 -10.88 11.63
C LEU A 58 4.06 -11.44 10.85
N THR A 59 3.05 -11.93 11.58
CA THR A 59 1.83 -12.41 10.95
C THR A 59 0.84 -11.26 10.79
N GLN A 60 -0.15 -11.47 9.92
CA GLN A 60 -1.23 -10.50 9.79
C GLN A 60 -1.96 -10.33 11.11
N ASN A 61 -2.10 -11.41 11.87
CA ASN A 61 -2.78 -11.35 13.15
C ASN A 61 -2.00 -10.49 14.14
N LYS A 62 -0.68 -10.56 14.13
CA LYS A 62 0.12 -9.74 15.04
C LYS A 62 -0.07 -8.26 14.74
N ILE A 63 -0.06 -7.90 13.46
CA ILE A 63 -0.29 -6.52 13.06
C ILE A 63 -1.70 -6.09 13.44
N ALA A 64 -2.68 -6.98 13.28
CA ALA A 64 -4.05 -6.66 13.64
C ALA A 64 -4.17 -6.34 15.14
N ILE A 65 -3.51 -7.13 15.97
CA ILE A 65 -3.50 -6.89 17.40
C ILE A 65 -2.87 -5.53 17.71
N ASP A 66 -1.74 -5.24 17.09
CA ASP A 66 -1.06 -3.96 17.32
C ASP A 66 -1.93 -2.76 16.95
N LEU A 67 -2.77 -2.91 15.93
CA LEU A 67 -3.64 -1.82 15.49
C LEU A 67 -5.01 -1.85 16.15
N SER A 68 -5.31 -2.87 16.92
CA SER A 68 -6.63 -3.07 17.53
C SER A 68 -7.72 -3.16 16.46
N VAL A 69 -7.42 -3.88 15.39
CA VAL A 69 -8.40 -4.13 14.33
C VAL A 69 -8.49 -5.65 14.11
N SER A 70 -9.46 -6.07 13.32
CA SER A 70 -9.63 -7.49 13.06
C SER A 70 -8.60 -7.99 12.04
N HIS A 71 -8.37 -9.29 12.06
CA HIS A 71 -7.51 -9.94 11.09
C HIS A 71 -8.03 -9.70 9.67
N GLN A 72 -9.33 -9.75 9.49
CA GLN A 72 -9.95 -9.51 8.19
C GLN A 72 -9.65 -8.10 7.69
N GLN A 73 -9.56 -7.14 8.60
CA GLN A 73 -9.26 -5.77 8.20
C GLN A 73 -7.84 -5.66 7.62
N ILE A 74 -6.89 -6.37 8.24
CA ILE A 74 -5.53 -6.40 7.71
C ILE A 74 -5.51 -7.08 6.34
N GLN A 75 -6.27 -8.16 6.17
CA GLN A 75 -6.36 -8.81 4.87
C GLN A 75 -6.90 -7.86 3.81
N LYS A 76 -7.88 -7.04 4.18
CA LYS A 76 -8.43 -6.04 3.24
C LYS A 76 -7.41 -4.98 2.90
N PHE A 77 -6.61 -4.55 3.86
CA PHE A 77 -5.53 -3.60 3.60
C PHE A 77 -4.53 -4.21 2.61
N GLU A 78 -4.15 -5.45 2.85
CA GLU A 78 -3.13 -6.12 2.04
C GLU A 78 -3.64 -6.61 0.70
N SER A 79 -4.93 -6.44 0.42
CA SER A 79 -5.50 -6.78 -0.89
C SER A 79 -6.17 -5.59 -1.56
N CYS A 80 -6.04 -4.43 -0.99
CA CYS A 80 -6.61 -3.18 -1.50
C CYS A 80 -8.12 -3.28 -1.71
N ARG A 81 -8.79 -4.08 -0.87
CA ARG A 81 -10.26 -4.16 -0.93
C ARG A 81 -10.90 -2.90 -0.38
N ASN A 82 -10.28 -2.33 0.62
CA ASN A 82 -10.70 -1.06 1.19
C ASN A 82 -9.57 -0.07 1.02
N ASP A 83 -9.89 1.19 1.13
CA ASP A 83 -8.85 2.20 1.12
C ASP A 83 -7.95 1.95 2.32
N ILE A 84 -6.64 2.09 2.07
CA ILE A 84 -5.68 1.96 3.14
C ILE A 84 -5.71 3.26 3.92
N PHE A 85 -5.92 3.14 5.21
CA PHE A 85 -5.88 4.31 6.06
C PHE A 85 -4.42 4.61 6.37
N PHE A 86 -3.90 5.60 5.67
CA PHE A 86 -2.49 5.97 5.82
C PHE A 86 -2.12 6.21 7.27
N VAL A 87 -3.03 6.80 8.04
CA VAL A 87 -2.77 7.09 9.45
C VAL A 87 -2.49 5.80 10.23
N GLN A 88 -3.25 4.74 9.92
CA GLN A 88 -3.05 3.46 10.61
C GLN A 88 -1.74 2.81 10.21
N VAL A 89 -1.40 2.87 8.94
CA VAL A 89 -0.12 2.34 8.46
C VAL A 89 1.03 3.13 9.08
N ALA A 90 0.88 4.46 9.12
CA ALA A 90 1.89 5.30 9.74
C ALA A 90 2.08 4.96 11.21
N LYS A 91 1.00 4.64 11.90
CA LYS A 91 1.09 4.25 13.30
C LYS A 91 1.87 2.95 13.47
N ILE A 92 1.61 1.96 12.59
CA ILE A 92 2.38 0.72 12.64
C ILE A 92 3.86 1.02 12.48
N PHE A 93 4.19 1.80 11.47
CA PHE A 93 5.59 2.10 11.17
C PHE A 93 6.24 2.82 12.33
N LYS A 94 5.53 3.78 12.93
CA LYS A 94 6.07 4.50 14.06
C LYS A 94 6.28 3.57 15.26
N ASP A 95 5.28 2.76 15.59
CA ASP A 95 5.36 1.88 16.75
C ASP A 95 6.46 0.84 16.60
N ARG A 96 6.70 0.40 15.36
CA ARG A 96 7.73 -0.58 15.08
C ARG A 96 9.08 0.05 14.75
N LYS A 97 9.15 1.39 14.77
CA LYS A 97 10.37 2.12 14.44
C LYS A 97 10.85 1.84 13.03
N TRP A 98 9.91 1.62 12.13
CA TRP A 98 10.19 1.49 10.71
C TRP A 98 10.17 2.88 10.08
N ASN A 99 10.99 3.06 9.06
CA ASN A 99 11.10 4.36 8.41
C ASN A 99 9.87 4.65 7.55
N ILE A 100 9.07 5.62 7.98
CA ILE A 100 7.84 5.95 7.28
C ILE A 100 8.10 6.61 5.92
N GLU A 101 9.26 7.24 5.76
CA GLU A 101 9.57 7.90 4.49
C GLU A 101 9.71 6.92 3.35
N ILE A 102 9.92 5.64 3.67
CA ILE A 102 10.08 4.63 2.65
C ILE A 102 8.77 4.38 1.89
N LEU A 103 7.64 4.79 2.45
CA LEU A 103 6.34 4.53 1.86
C LEU A 103 6.14 5.20 0.50
N GLY A 104 6.95 6.21 0.19
CA GLY A 104 6.88 6.86 -1.11
C GLY A 104 7.82 6.26 -2.14
N SER A 105 8.59 5.25 -1.78
CA SER A 105 9.57 4.68 -2.71
C SER A 105 9.05 3.39 -3.32
N ASN A 106 9.82 2.86 -4.28
CA ASN A 106 9.46 1.62 -4.96
C ASN A 106 9.73 0.44 -4.04
N PRO A 107 8.72 -0.37 -3.70
CA PRO A 107 8.91 -1.48 -2.77
C PRO A 107 9.94 -2.51 -3.26
N TYR A 108 10.00 -2.74 -4.56
CA TYR A 108 10.94 -3.73 -5.10
C TYR A 108 12.38 -3.26 -4.89
N GLU A 109 12.64 -1.97 -5.08
CA GLU A 109 13.98 -1.43 -4.86
C GLU A 109 14.39 -1.54 -3.39
N VAL A 110 13.43 -1.35 -2.48
CA VAL A 110 13.70 -1.51 -1.06
C VAL A 110 14.05 -2.96 -0.75
N LEU A 111 13.29 -3.89 -1.34
CA LEU A 111 13.56 -5.32 -1.16
C LEU A 111 14.96 -5.68 -1.63
N ILE A 112 15.37 -5.16 -2.79
CA ILE A 112 16.70 -5.41 -3.33
C ILE A 112 17.77 -4.88 -2.37
N GLU A 113 17.56 -3.69 -1.82
CA GLU A 113 18.50 -3.12 -0.89
C GLU A 113 18.63 -3.96 0.37
N TRP A 114 17.52 -4.47 0.87
CA TRP A 114 17.54 -5.29 2.07
C TRP A 114 18.21 -6.64 1.81
N LEU A 115 18.02 -7.21 0.64
CA LEU A 115 18.71 -8.44 0.26
C LEU A 115 20.22 -8.21 0.20
N LYS A 116 20.62 -7.08 -0.35
CA LYS A 116 22.03 -6.73 -0.40
C LYS A 116 22.60 -6.52 1.00
N ARG A 117 21.87 -5.78 1.81
CA ARG A 117 22.35 -5.43 3.16
C ARG A 117 22.44 -6.64 4.08
N ASP A 118 21.39 -7.49 4.08
CA ASP A 118 21.28 -8.54 5.08
C ASP A 118 21.79 -9.89 4.59
N TYR A 119 21.79 -10.14 3.30
CA TYR A 119 22.18 -11.42 2.73
C TYR A 119 23.33 -11.30 1.73
N ASN A 120 23.82 -10.12 1.52
CA ASN A 120 24.94 -9.87 0.62
C ASN A 120 24.66 -10.37 -0.80
N ILE A 121 23.40 -10.30 -1.23
CA ILE A 121 23.01 -10.70 -2.56
C ILE A 121 23.12 -9.52 -3.49
N ASN A 122 23.95 -9.65 -4.54
CA ASN A 122 24.17 -8.58 -5.51
C ASN A 122 23.83 -9.10 -6.90
N ASN A 123 23.88 -8.23 -7.89
CA ASN A 123 23.60 -8.57 -9.29
C ASN A 123 22.16 -9.00 -9.51
N ILE A 124 21.22 -8.41 -8.85
CA ILE A 124 19.82 -8.65 -9.11
C ILE A 124 19.43 -7.84 -10.34
N PRO A 125 18.77 -8.44 -11.33
CA PRO A 125 18.11 -9.74 -11.33
C PRO A 125 18.95 -10.92 -11.81
N ASN A 126 20.22 -10.73 -12.08
CA ASN A 126 21.06 -11.78 -12.67
C ASN A 126 21.63 -12.75 -11.64
N TYR A 127 21.19 -12.64 -10.39
CA TYR A 127 21.65 -13.52 -9.33
C TYR A 127 21.11 -14.93 -9.55
N THR A 128 22.02 -15.90 -9.58
CA THR A 128 21.65 -17.30 -9.84
C THR A 128 21.60 -18.15 -8.59
N GLY A 129 21.94 -17.57 -7.43
CA GLY A 129 21.91 -18.31 -6.19
C GLY A 129 20.50 -18.41 -5.61
N LYS A 130 20.45 -18.91 -4.39
CA LYS A 130 19.16 -19.08 -3.72
C LYS A 130 18.84 -17.86 -2.88
N TYR A 131 17.62 -17.36 -3.04
CA TYR A 131 17.13 -16.27 -2.19
C TYR A 131 16.58 -16.85 -0.88
N PRO A 132 16.53 -16.05 0.19
CA PRO A 132 15.87 -16.50 1.41
C PRO A 132 14.38 -16.72 1.18
N ASP A 133 13.78 -17.60 1.98
CA ASP A 133 12.37 -17.95 1.82
C ASP A 133 11.47 -16.72 1.86
N LYS A 134 11.78 -15.76 2.70
CA LYS A 134 10.95 -14.57 2.82
C LYS A 134 10.88 -13.77 1.52
N TYR A 135 11.90 -13.84 0.70
CA TYR A 135 11.89 -13.17 -0.59
C TYR A 135 10.75 -13.72 -1.46
N TYR A 136 10.65 -15.04 -1.54
CA TYR A 136 9.60 -15.66 -2.36
C TYR A 136 8.23 -15.38 -1.79
N LYS A 137 8.10 -15.40 -0.47
CA LYS A 137 6.82 -15.10 0.18
C LYS A 137 6.37 -13.68 -0.11
N ILE A 138 7.30 -12.74 -0.10
CA ILE A 138 6.97 -11.35 -0.39
C ILE A 138 6.52 -11.19 -1.83
N LEU A 139 7.26 -11.79 -2.77
CA LEU A 139 6.89 -11.67 -4.17
C LEU A 139 5.54 -12.33 -4.45
N ASP A 140 5.28 -13.49 -3.85
CA ASP A 140 4.00 -14.16 -4.03
C ASP A 140 2.86 -13.32 -3.47
N ALA A 141 3.07 -12.71 -2.31
CA ALA A 141 2.05 -11.86 -1.70
C ALA A 141 1.80 -10.62 -2.55
N TRP A 142 2.86 -10.02 -3.10
CA TRP A 142 2.71 -8.86 -3.97
C TRP A 142 1.94 -9.21 -5.24
N LYS A 143 2.24 -10.36 -5.82
CA LYS A 143 1.56 -10.81 -7.02
C LYS A 143 0.08 -11.01 -6.74
N LEU A 144 -0.24 -11.64 -5.62
CA LEU A 144 -1.61 -11.86 -5.23
C LEU A 144 -2.33 -10.54 -4.96
N LEU A 145 -1.62 -9.59 -4.35
CA LEU A 145 -2.17 -8.26 -4.12
C LEU A 145 -2.54 -7.59 -5.43
N ASP A 146 -1.66 -7.63 -6.43
CA ASP A 146 -1.93 -7.01 -7.71
C ASP A 146 -3.18 -7.60 -8.36
N LEU A 147 -3.31 -8.92 -8.32
CA LEU A 147 -4.46 -9.58 -8.91
C LEU A 147 -5.75 -9.21 -8.18
N LYS A 148 -5.72 -9.22 -6.85
CA LYS A 148 -6.90 -8.90 -6.06
C LYS A 148 -7.27 -7.44 -6.15
N ALA A 149 -6.28 -6.57 -6.17
CA ALA A 149 -6.53 -5.14 -6.21
C ALA A 149 -7.25 -4.75 -7.50
N GLU A 150 -6.77 -5.27 -8.63
CA GLU A 150 -7.41 -4.97 -9.90
C GLU A 150 -8.83 -5.52 -9.96
N LYS A 151 -9.01 -6.75 -9.50
CA LYS A 151 -10.32 -7.36 -9.48
C LYS A 151 -11.29 -6.55 -8.63
N ASN A 152 -10.85 -6.14 -7.45
CA ASN A 152 -11.71 -5.40 -6.54
C ASN A 152 -11.99 -3.99 -7.04
N TYR A 153 -11.00 -3.36 -7.69
CA TYR A 153 -11.19 -2.01 -8.20
C TYR A 153 -12.26 -1.93 -9.27
N TYR A 154 -12.28 -2.92 -10.16
CA TYR A 154 -13.22 -2.93 -11.27
C TYR A 154 -14.53 -3.64 -10.95
N LYS A 155 -14.65 -4.16 -9.74
CA LYS A 155 -15.86 -4.84 -9.35
C LYS A 155 -16.99 -3.84 -9.16
N LYS A 156 -18.15 -4.16 -9.68
CA LYS A 156 -19.32 -3.30 -9.55
C LYS A 156 -20.15 -3.69 -8.37
#